data_7ce5c5823d7365d796573276fbfb0556
#
_entry.id   7ce5c5823d7365d796573276fbfb0556
#
_cell.length_a   1.000
_cell.length_b   1.000
_cell.length_c   1.000
_cell.angle_alpha   90.00
_cell.angle_beta   90.00
_cell.angle_gamma   90.00
#
_symmetry.space_group_name_H-M   'P 1'
#
loop_
_entity.id
_entity.type
_entity.pdbx_description
1 polymer ?
#
loop_
_entity_poly.entity_id
_entity_poly.type
_entity_poly.pdbx_seq_one_letter_code
_entity_poly.pdbx_strand_id
1 'polypeptide(L)'
;MISKIILEWDEEKRKHNIAERGIDFADAADVLMDPNMSLYLDDRADYGEDRFNAYGLSKGRKIRICFTLRDGKYRVITMFKVHDKEWSKYYEQNN
;
A
#
# COMPACT_ATOMS: atom_id res chain seq x y z
N MET A 1 -7.65 -10.45 13.79
CA MET A 1 -6.89 -11.15 12.73
C MET A 1 -7.58 -10.96 11.39
N ILE A 2 -6.81 -10.58 10.37
CA ILE A 2 -7.35 -10.44 9.02
C ILE A 2 -7.43 -11.83 8.43
N SER A 3 -8.64 -12.34 8.23
CA SER A 3 -8.84 -13.67 7.64
C SER A 3 -8.92 -13.61 6.13
N LYS A 4 -9.20 -12.44 5.57
CA LYS A 4 -9.38 -12.32 4.14
C LYS A 4 -9.14 -10.87 3.70
N ILE A 5 -8.31 -10.72 2.67
CA ILE A 5 -8.05 -9.41 2.08
C ILE A 5 -8.68 -9.41 0.69
N ILE A 6 -9.60 -8.50 0.47
CA ILE A 6 -10.24 -8.32 -0.83
C ILE A 6 -9.71 -7.01 -1.39
N LEU A 7 -9.04 -7.09 -2.55
CA LEU A 7 -8.48 -5.95 -3.23
C LEU A 7 -9.38 -5.49 -4.36
N GLU A 8 -9.40 -4.19 -4.60
CA GLU A 8 -9.98 -3.64 -5.80
C GLU A 8 -9.14 -2.46 -6.26
N TRP A 9 -9.29 -2.06 -7.50
CA TRP A 9 -8.53 -0.96 -8.07
C TRP A 9 -9.14 -0.53 -9.39
N ASP A 10 -8.66 0.59 -9.91
CA ASP A 10 -8.94 1.06 -11.26
C ASP A 10 -7.94 0.37 -12.18
N GLU A 11 -8.43 -0.38 -13.16
CA GLU A 11 -7.55 -1.19 -14.02
C GLU A 11 -6.59 -0.36 -14.85
N GLU A 12 -7.01 0.83 -15.29
CA GLU A 12 -6.11 1.71 -16.04
C GLU A 12 -4.98 2.22 -15.17
N LYS A 13 -5.27 2.53 -13.90
CA LYS A 13 -4.23 2.93 -12.95
C LYS A 13 -3.28 1.79 -12.65
N ARG A 14 -3.79 0.56 -12.57
CA ARG A 14 -2.94 -0.61 -12.36
C ARG A 14 -1.96 -0.77 -13.51
N LYS A 15 -2.44 -0.69 -14.76
CA LYS A 15 -1.59 -0.82 -15.94
C LYS A 15 -0.53 0.28 -15.97
N HIS A 16 -0.94 1.50 -15.65
CA HIS A 16 -0.02 2.64 -15.60
C HIS A 16 1.07 2.42 -14.54
N ASN A 17 0.69 1.92 -13.37
CA ASN A 17 1.63 1.69 -12.28
C ASN A 17 2.65 0.61 -12.66
N ILE A 18 2.21 -0.44 -13.35
CA ILE A 18 3.11 -1.48 -13.85
C ILE A 18 4.09 -0.88 -14.88
N ALA A 19 3.56 -0.10 -15.83
CA ALA A 19 4.39 0.48 -16.89
C ALA A 19 5.42 1.46 -16.34
N GLU A 20 5.02 2.30 -15.39
CA GLU A 20 5.88 3.36 -14.88
C GLU A 20 6.80 2.91 -13.75
N ARG A 21 6.38 1.94 -12.94
CA ARG A 21 7.08 1.58 -11.71
C ARG A 21 7.41 0.09 -11.59
N GLY A 22 6.86 -0.72 -12.48
CA GLY A 22 7.09 -2.15 -12.43
C GLY A 22 6.42 -2.84 -11.25
N ILE A 23 5.37 -2.25 -10.69
CA ILE A 23 4.69 -2.80 -9.53
C ILE A 23 3.21 -3.00 -9.85
N ASP A 24 2.74 -4.22 -9.66
CA ASP A 24 1.35 -4.60 -9.87
C ASP A 24 0.54 -4.35 -8.59
N PHE A 25 -0.62 -3.74 -8.71
CA PHE A 25 -1.50 -3.51 -7.56
C PHE A 25 -1.90 -4.82 -6.87
N ALA A 26 -1.89 -5.94 -7.57
CA ALA A 26 -2.15 -7.25 -6.95
C ALA A 26 -1.15 -7.58 -5.85
N ASP A 27 0.07 -7.02 -5.92
CA ASP A 27 1.10 -7.24 -4.90
C ASP A 27 0.80 -6.50 -3.59
N ALA A 28 -0.26 -5.68 -3.55
CA ALA A 28 -0.68 -5.03 -2.30
C ALA A 28 -1.02 -6.06 -1.23
N ALA A 29 -1.48 -7.25 -1.62
CA ALA A 29 -1.76 -8.31 -0.65
C ALA A 29 -0.51 -8.68 0.16
N ASP A 30 0.66 -8.74 -0.50
CA ASP A 30 1.91 -9.06 0.19
C ASP A 30 2.21 -8.02 1.28
N VAL A 31 2.04 -6.75 0.95
CA VAL A 31 2.31 -5.65 1.88
C VAL A 31 1.35 -5.72 3.07
N LEU A 32 0.06 -5.91 2.80
CA LEU A 32 -0.96 -5.96 3.85
C LEU A 32 -0.81 -7.18 4.74
N MET A 33 -0.22 -8.26 4.25
CA MET A 33 0.01 -9.48 5.00
C MET A 33 1.40 -9.55 5.64
N ASP A 34 2.26 -8.57 5.42
CA ASP A 34 3.57 -8.51 6.06
C ASP A 34 3.36 -8.39 7.57
N PRO A 35 3.87 -9.33 8.39
CA PRO A 35 3.67 -9.28 9.85
C PRO A 35 4.22 -8.01 10.50
N ASN A 36 5.16 -7.35 9.86
CA ASN A 36 5.75 -6.10 10.35
C ASN A 36 5.22 -4.86 9.64
N MET A 37 4.15 -5.00 8.90
CA MET A 37 3.54 -3.88 8.16
C MET A 37 3.21 -2.72 9.09
N SER A 38 3.54 -1.50 8.66
CA SER A 38 3.20 -0.26 9.36
C SER A 38 2.05 0.43 8.63
N LEU A 39 1.15 1.01 9.39
CA LEU A 39 -0.04 1.65 8.83
C LEU A 39 -0.16 3.08 9.36
N TYR A 40 -0.36 4.02 8.46
CA TYR A 40 -0.51 5.43 8.79
C TYR A 40 -1.71 6.04 8.07
N LEU A 41 -2.45 6.89 8.77
CA LEU A 41 -3.49 7.68 8.13
C LEU A 41 -2.83 8.76 7.26
N ASP A 42 -3.28 8.89 6.02
CA ASP A 42 -2.78 9.93 5.13
C ASP A 42 -3.70 11.15 5.27
N ASP A 43 -3.25 12.12 6.06
CA ASP A 43 -4.02 13.32 6.36
C ASP A 43 -3.49 14.58 5.67
N ARG A 44 -2.66 14.41 4.62
CA ARG A 44 -2.03 15.52 3.92
C ARG A 44 -3.04 16.42 3.19
N ALA A 45 -4.21 15.88 2.86
CA ALA A 45 -5.25 16.61 2.18
C ALA A 45 -6.61 16.03 2.53
N ASP A 46 -7.67 16.82 2.25
CA ASP A 46 -9.03 16.33 2.38
C ASP A 46 -9.42 15.67 1.07
N TYR A 47 -9.48 14.34 1.07
CA TYR A 47 -9.83 13.55 -0.10
C TYR A 47 -11.31 13.22 -0.17
N GLY A 48 -12.10 13.66 0.82
CA GLY A 48 -13.49 13.22 0.93
C GLY A 48 -13.65 11.79 1.42
N GLU A 49 -12.55 11.14 1.75
CA GLU A 49 -12.51 9.77 2.27
C GLU A 49 -11.19 9.57 3.01
N ASP A 50 -11.16 8.62 3.93
CA ASP A 50 -9.93 8.29 4.64
C ASP A 50 -9.01 7.51 3.72
N ARG A 51 -7.77 7.94 3.62
CA ARG A 51 -6.71 7.25 2.88
C ARG A 51 -5.62 6.84 3.84
N PHE A 52 -5.03 5.69 3.57
CA PHE A 52 -4.00 5.10 4.41
C PHE A 52 -2.76 4.82 3.59
N ASN A 53 -1.61 4.93 4.24
CA ASN A 53 -0.34 4.48 3.70
C ASN A 53 0.12 3.28 4.51
N ALA A 54 0.44 2.18 3.83
CA ALA A 54 0.99 1.00 4.48
C ALA A 54 2.36 0.70 3.89
N TYR A 55 3.30 0.37 4.77
CA TYR A 55 4.67 0.02 4.39
C TYR A 55 4.88 -1.45 4.68
N GLY A 56 5.35 -2.19 3.71
CA GLY A 56 5.61 -3.61 3.87
C GLY A 56 6.44 -4.15 2.72
N LEU A 57 6.84 -5.41 2.86
CA LEU A 57 7.65 -6.08 1.85
C LEU A 57 6.79 -6.85 0.86
N SER A 58 7.13 -6.75 -0.42
CA SER A 58 6.56 -7.58 -1.47
C SER A 58 7.68 -8.06 -2.37
N LYS A 59 7.87 -9.37 -2.44
CA LYS A 59 8.92 -9.98 -3.27
C LYS A 59 10.29 -9.39 -2.98
N GLY A 60 10.57 -9.16 -1.68
CA GLY A 60 11.83 -8.58 -1.24
C GLY A 60 11.99 -7.08 -1.48
N ARG A 61 10.97 -6.43 -2.03
CA ARG A 61 11.01 -4.99 -2.30
C ARG A 61 10.33 -4.21 -1.18
N LYS A 62 10.88 -3.05 -0.86
CA LYS A 62 10.34 -2.12 0.14
C LYS A 62 9.26 -1.28 -0.54
N ILE A 63 8.00 -1.51 -0.18
CA ILE A 63 6.84 -0.94 -0.88
C ILE A 63 6.01 -0.10 0.08
N ARG A 64 5.50 1.02 -0.44
CA ARG A 64 4.42 1.77 0.19
C ARG A 64 3.19 1.67 -0.71
N ILE A 65 2.05 1.33 -0.10
CA ILE A 65 0.78 1.39 -0.79
C ILE A 65 -0.07 2.50 -0.21
N CYS A 66 -0.81 3.18 -1.06
CA CYS A 66 -1.85 4.11 -0.64
C CYS A 66 -3.18 3.46 -1.00
N PHE A 67 -4.08 3.38 -0.03
CA PHE A 67 -5.37 2.73 -0.26
C PHE A 67 -6.45 3.38 0.59
N THR A 68 -7.70 3.08 0.23
CA THR A 68 -8.85 3.43 1.04
C THR A 68 -9.70 2.19 1.23
N LEU A 69 -10.58 2.21 2.23
CA LEU A 69 -11.50 1.11 2.47
C LEU A 69 -12.88 1.47 1.94
N ARG A 70 -13.46 0.60 1.12
CA ARG A 70 -14.81 0.75 0.58
C ARG A 70 -15.53 -0.58 0.68
N ASP A 71 -16.63 -0.60 1.41
CA ASP A 71 -17.46 -1.80 1.53
C ASP A 71 -16.66 -3.04 1.94
N GLY A 72 -15.73 -2.86 2.86
CA GLY A 72 -14.89 -3.95 3.35
C GLY A 72 -13.76 -4.36 2.41
N LYS A 73 -13.58 -3.64 1.30
CA LYS A 73 -12.53 -3.92 0.33
C LYS A 73 -11.41 -2.89 0.44
N TYR A 74 -10.19 -3.33 0.17
CA TYR A 74 -9.01 -2.47 0.14
C TYR A 74 -8.86 -1.95 -1.28
N ARG A 75 -9.24 -0.69 -1.51
CA ARG A 75 -9.11 -0.09 -2.84
C ARG A 75 -7.74 0.55 -2.98
N VAL A 76 -6.90 -0.08 -3.80
CA VAL A 76 -5.54 0.39 -4.02
C VAL A 76 -5.57 1.62 -4.91
N ILE A 77 -4.90 2.69 -4.46
CA ILE A 77 -4.84 3.96 -5.19
C ILE A 77 -3.51 4.08 -5.92
N THR A 78 -2.40 3.78 -5.23
CA THR A 78 -1.08 3.79 -5.84
C THR A 78 -0.12 2.94 -5.02
N MET A 79 0.96 2.48 -5.67
CA MET A 79 2.02 1.70 -5.04
C MET A 79 3.35 2.11 -5.62
N PHE A 80 4.38 2.19 -4.77
CA PHE A 80 5.72 2.49 -5.26
C PHE A 80 6.78 2.00 -4.27
N LYS A 81 8.01 1.85 -4.79
CA LYS A 81 9.16 1.49 -3.98
C LYS A 81 9.59 2.71 -3.17
N VAL A 82 10.04 2.49 -1.95
CA VAL A 82 10.50 3.57 -1.09
C VAL A 82 12.00 3.47 -0.87
N HIS A 83 12.62 4.64 -0.72
CA HIS A 83 14.05 4.73 -0.42
C HIS A 83 14.31 4.37 1.04
N ASP A 84 15.54 4.00 1.34
CA ASP A 84 15.93 3.51 2.67
C ASP A 84 15.61 4.50 3.79
N LYS A 85 15.76 5.79 3.53
CA LYS A 85 15.49 6.81 4.55
C LYS A 85 14.01 6.82 4.95
N GLU A 86 13.11 6.80 3.98
CA GLU A 86 11.67 6.74 4.25
C GLU A 86 11.30 5.41 4.90
N TRP A 87 11.89 4.32 4.41
CA TRP A 87 11.65 2.99 4.94
C TRP A 87 12.01 2.91 6.42
N SER A 88 13.21 3.39 6.78
CA SER A 88 13.64 3.39 8.18
C SER A 88 12.72 4.21 9.06
N LYS A 89 12.25 5.34 8.54
CA LYS A 89 11.37 6.22 9.32
C LYS A 89 10.01 5.58 9.60
N TYR A 90 9.43 4.89 8.63
CA TYR A 90 8.04 4.43 8.76
C TYR A 90 7.89 2.94 9.02
N TYR A 91 8.78 2.12 8.51
CA TYR A 91 8.66 0.67 8.67
C TYR A 91 9.44 0.16 9.88
N GLU A 92 10.72 0.45 9.92
CA GLU A 92 11.61 -0.11 10.94
C GLU A 92 11.33 0.39 12.34
N GLN A 93 10.76 1.59 12.48
CA GLN A 93 10.40 2.12 13.78
C GLN A 93 9.31 1.34 14.49
N ASN A 94 8.59 0.49 13.79
CA ASN A 94 7.49 -0.29 14.34
C ASN A 94 7.90 -1.72 14.71
N ASN A 95 9.17 -2.02 14.61
CA ASN A 95 9.68 -3.36 14.90
C ASN A 95 10.40 -3.45 16.22
#